data_241f75657edf0c56f0982fc1f5de2c50
#
_entry.id   241f75657edf0c56f0982fc1f5de2c50
#
_cell.length_a   1.000
_cell.length_b   1.000
_cell.length_c   1.000
_cell.angle_alpha   90.00
_cell.angle_beta   90.00
_cell.angle_gamma   90.00
#
_symmetry.space_group_name_H-M   'P 1'
#
loop_
_entity.id
_entity.type
_entity.pdbx_description
1 polymer ?
#
loop_
_entity_poly.entity_id
_entity_poly.type
_entity_poly.pdbx_seq_one_letter_code
_entity_poly.pdbx_strand_id
1 'polypeptide(L)'
;MNKKFTPLIVLVVIALFTLFQALFQINETEVAIVTRFGEFRSSYVTPGLKLKVPYIDSVNKFDKRLQRVDVPPESLLTSDKKRIRVDAYARYKILNPLLFFKTLTDETTADSRIASIVASNLREEIALDTQDEVISEKRELVMSYITSNSNKFEISKAEASAYDGGIGNEQIMIYTKPDGASRFSLITAEDKVSLLSNVLPDTTEVKFLIPLQDIWGVEIIDVRIKRADFPDSVESSIFDRMVAERFRKASAFKAEGEQKDKEIRAEVDRLVEITLESARGEAAVLRGEGEKLAIDALAEALSKDPEFYGFVRSLEAYESSLAGSTIILDPDSELFQYLETYSK
;
A
#
# COMPACT_ATOMS: atom_id res chain seq x y z
N MET A 1 42.15 3.00 78.02
CA MET A 1 42.45 2.84 76.58
C MET A 1 43.82 3.39 76.28
N ASN A 2 44.77 2.50 75.93
CA ASN A 2 46.16 2.90 75.70
C ASN A 2 46.30 3.88 74.56
N LYS A 3 46.75 5.12 74.81
CA LYS A 3 46.99 6.18 73.79
C LYS A 3 47.85 5.75 72.58
N LYS A 4 48.57 4.63 72.70
CA LYS A 4 49.39 4.05 71.61
C LYS A 4 48.63 3.28 70.56
N PHE A 5 47.37 2.82 70.83
CA PHE A 5 46.54 2.09 69.84
C PHE A 5 45.61 2.96 69.06
N THR A 6 45.36 4.21 69.47
CA THR A 6 44.49 5.13 68.75
C THR A 6 44.94 5.43 67.30
N PRO A 7 46.23 5.69 67.01
CA PRO A 7 46.67 5.95 65.64
C PRO A 7 46.56 4.69 64.75
N LEU A 8 46.76 3.48 65.34
CA LEU A 8 46.63 2.23 64.63
C LEU A 8 45.13 1.97 64.20
N ILE A 9 44.22 2.22 65.13
CA ILE A 9 42.78 2.08 64.87
C ILE A 9 42.36 3.07 63.79
N VAL A 10 42.80 4.31 63.81
CA VAL A 10 42.53 5.31 62.80
C VAL A 10 43.05 4.88 61.41
N LEU A 11 44.27 4.34 61.34
CA LEU A 11 44.87 3.85 60.12
C LEU A 11 44.09 2.66 59.55
N VAL A 12 43.63 1.72 60.37
CA VAL A 12 42.80 0.59 59.95
C VAL A 12 41.45 1.06 59.45
N VAL A 13 40.82 2.04 60.09
CA VAL A 13 39.52 2.63 59.60
C VAL A 13 39.70 3.32 58.25
N ILE A 14 40.77 4.10 58.06
CA ILE A 14 41.12 4.73 56.80
C ILE A 14 41.39 3.65 55.75
N ALA A 15 42.13 2.61 56.04
CA ALA A 15 42.38 1.54 55.07
C ALA A 15 41.09 0.78 54.69
N LEU A 16 40.21 0.52 55.66
CA LEU A 16 38.91 -0.12 55.41
C LEU A 16 38.00 0.78 54.55
N PHE A 17 37.99 2.10 54.83
CA PHE A 17 37.23 3.05 54.09
C PHE A 17 37.74 3.19 52.64
N THR A 18 39.04 3.23 52.42
CA THR A 18 39.65 3.25 51.08
C THR A 18 39.41 1.94 50.34
N LEU A 19 39.42 0.81 51.00
CA LEU A 19 39.08 -0.50 50.42
C LEU A 19 37.63 -0.54 50.00
N PHE A 20 36.71 0.00 50.78
CA PHE A 20 35.30 0.08 50.42
C PHE A 20 35.06 0.97 49.21
N GLN A 21 35.77 2.09 49.09
CA GLN A 21 35.73 2.98 47.92
C GLN A 21 36.38 2.38 46.66
N ALA A 22 37.25 1.36 46.80
CA ALA A 22 37.86 0.67 45.68
C ALA A 22 36.90 -0.33 44.99
N LEU A 23 35.82 -0.71 45.65
CA LEU A 23 34.83 -1.65 45.13
C LEU A 23 33.70 -0.90 44.43
N PHE A 24 33.34 -1.35 43.24
CA PHE A 24 32.10 -0.90 42.55
C PHE A 24 31.38 -2.08 41.95
N GLN A 25 30.07 -1.98 41.88
CA GLN A 25 29.20 -3.01 41.33
C GLN A 25 28.68 -2.61 39.97
N ILE A 26 28.69 -3.56 39.05
CA ILE A 26 28.08 -3.44 37.72
C ILE A 26 26.87 -4.35 37.68
N ASN A 27 25.70 -3.80 37.35
CA ASN A 27 24.48 -4.57 37.21
C ASN A 27 24.49 -5.30 35.86
N GLU A 28 23.63 -6.29 35.71
CA GLU A 28 23.49 -7.05 34.44
C GLU A 28 23.02 -6.19 33.28
N THR A 29 22.34 -5.12 33.59
CA THR A 29 21.83 -4.14 32.61
C THR A 29 22.83 -3.06 32.22
N GLU A 30 24.00 -3.02 32.89
CA GLU A 30 25.00 -1.96 32.73
C GLU A 30 26.30 -2.50 32.14
N VAL A 31 26.99 -1.64 31.41
CA VAL A 31 28.41 -1.78 31.07
C VAL A 31 29.18 -0.61 31.67
N ALA A 32 30.39 -0.82 32.05
CA ALA A 32 31.18 0.22 32.70
C ALA A 32 32.55 0.39 32.05
N ILE A 33 32.96 1.64 31.97
CA ILE A 33 34.34 2.03 31.61
C ILE A 33 34.98 2.72 32.77
N VAL A 34 36.22 2.32 33.02
CA VAL A 34 37.05 2.96 34.01
C VAL A 34 38.07 3.83 33.31
N THR A 35 38.04 5.13 33.65
CA THR A 35 38.99 6.13 33.16
C THR A 35 39.88 6.63 34.30
N ARG A 36 41.15 6.91 34.00
CA ARG A 36 42.11 7.50 34.88
C ARG A 36 42.55 8.84 34.34
N PHE A 37 42.25 9.94 35.04
CA PHE A 37 42.50 11.30 34.57
C PHE A 37 41.92 11.59 33.17
N GLY A 38 40.79 10.93 32.84
CA GLY A 38 40.15 11.05 31.51
C GLY A 38 40.64 10.03 30.48
N GLU A 39 41.76 9.34 30.73
CA GLU A 39 42.30 8.33 29.82
C GLU A 39 41.66 6.97 30.08
N PHE A 40 41.34 6.22 29.02
CA PHE A 40 40.77 4.87 29.13
C PHE A 40 41.75 3.90 29.80
N ARG A 41 41.24 3.16 30.76
CA ARG A 41 42.03 2.14 31.46
C ARG A 41 41.52 0.72 31.26
N SER A 42 40.21 0.53 31.43
CA SER A 42 39.58 -0.79 31.27
C SER A 42 38.09 -0.68 31.01
N SER A 43 37.51 -1.62 30.29
CA SER A 43 36.08 -1.79 30.12
C SER A 43 35.59 -3.09 30.74
N TYR A 44 34.41 -3.04 31.31
CA TYR A 44 33.78 -4.18 31.97
C TYR A 44 32.37 -4.37 31.37
N VAL A 45 32.20 -5.48 30.68
CA VAL A 45 30.91 -5.87 30.05
C VAL A 45 30.19 -6.90 30.92
N THR A 46 30.95 -7.62 31.80
CA THR A 46 30.40 -8.65 32.69
C THR A 46 29.94 -8.05 34.01
N PRO A 47 28.72 -8.39 34.46
CA PRO A 47 28.22 -7.94 35.76
C PRO A 47 29.05 -8.49 36.92
N GLY A 48 28.89 -7.88 38.08
CA GLY A 48 29.54 -8.28 39.31
C GLY A 48 30.35 -7.19 39.98
N LEU A 49 31.06 -7.58 41.05
CA LEU A 49 31.89 -6.67 41.83
C LEU A 49 33.25 -6.51 41.14
N LYS A 50 33.66 -5.26 40.94
CA LYS A 50 34.92 -4.90 40.28
C LYS A 50 35.74 -3.97 41.19
N LEU A 51 37.04 -3.90 40.90
CA LEU A 51 37.99 -3.06 41.65
C LEU A 51 38.39 -1.86 40.78
N LYS A 52 38.44 -0.68 41.38
CA LYS A 52 39.03 0.55 40.83
C LYS A 52 40.04 1.14 41.84
N VAL A 53 40.93 1.98 41.36
CA VAL A 53 41.82 2.76 42.25
C VAL A 53 41.01 3.91 42.84
N PRO A 54 40.78 3.93 44.16
CA PRO A 54 39.99 5.00 44.77
C PRO A 54 40.65 6.37 44.54
N TYR A 55 39.81 7.40 44.42
CA TYR A 55 40.18 8.81 44.21
C TYR A 55 40.81 9.15 42.84
N ILE A 56 41.33 8.17 42.09
CA ILE A 56 42.03 8.39 40.83
C ILE A 56 41.19 7.94 39.64
N ASP A 57 40.52 6.79 39.77
CA ASP A 57 39.74 6.17 38.71
C ASP A 57 38.27 6.63 38.77
N SER A 58 37.76 7.13 37.65
CA SER A 58 36.34 7.41 37.44
C SER A 58 35.66 6.27 36.70
N VAL A 59 34.45 5.93 37.11
CA VAL A 59 33.65 4.87 36.50
C VAL A 59 32.48 5.49 35.78
N ASN A 60 32.45 5.33 34.48
CA ASN A 60 31.30 5.72 33.62
C ASN A 60 30.48 4.47 33.30
N LYS A 61 29.22 4.48 33.67
CA LYS A 61 28.30 3.38 33.44
C LYS A 61 27.32 3.76 32.34
N PHE A 62 27.06 2.81 31.45
CA PHE A 62 26.13 2.97 30.35
C PHE A 62 25.11 1.84 30.40
N ASP A 63 23.86 2.11 30.00
CA ASP A 63 22.82 1.10 29.92
C ASP A 63 23.02 0.22 28.69
N LYS A 64 23.09 -1.11 28.90
CA LYS A 64 23.25 -2.13 27.85
C LYS A 64 21.96 -2.47 27.16
N ARG A 65 20.82 -2.10 27.76
CA ARG A 65 19.47 -2.37 27.16
C ARG A 65 19.26 -1.55 25.92
N LEU A 66 18.21 -1.91 25.19
CA LEU A 66 17.72 -1.11 24.08
C LEU A 66 17.30 0.28 24.57
N GLN A 67 18.00 1.30 24.08
CA GLN A 67 17.68 2.68 24.33
C GLN A 67 16.76 3.20 23.24
N ARG A 68 15.85 4.09 23.60
CA ARG A 68 14.93 4.73 22.66
C ARG A 68 15.25 6.20 22.52
N VAL A 69 15.37 6.62 21.27
CA VAL A 69 15.57 8.02 20.88
C VAL A 69 14.37 8.50 20.09
N ASP A 70 13.74 9.57 20.54
CA ASP A 70 12.68 10.23 19.79
C ASP A 70 13.29 11.22 18.80
N VAL A 71 12.91 11.06 17.53
CA VAL A 71 13.29 12.00 16.45
C VAL A 71 12.29 13.13 16.45
N PRO A 72 12.75 14.41 16.47
CA PRO A 72 11.83 15.54 16.43
C PRO A 72 10.90 15.48 15.21
N PRO A 73 9.59 15.73 15.39
CA PRO A 73 8.64 15.73 14.27
C PRO A 73 9.01 16.79 13.23
N GLU A 74 9.13 16.37 11.97
CA GLU A 74 9.52 17.25 10.86
C GLU A 74 8.50 17.16 9.72
N SER A 75 8.31 18.27 9.00
CA SER A 75 7.48 18.30 7.79
C SER A 75 8.35 17.99 6.58
N LEU A 76 8.10 16.84 5.97
CA LEU A 76 8.86 16.29 4.84
C LEU A 76 8.04 16.36 3.54
N LEU A 77 8.75 16.43 2.42
CA LEU A 77 8.15 16.44 1.08
C LEU A 77 8.35 15.06 0.44
N THR A 78 7.27 14.45 0.00
CA THR A 78 7.28 13.17 -0.71
C THR A 78 7.56 13.35 -2.20
N SER A 79 7.84 12.26 -2.93
CA SER A 79 8.10 12.30 -4.38
C SER A 79 6.94 12.88 -5.18
N ASP A 80 5.71 12.68 -4.72
CA ASP A 80 4.48 13.25 -5.30
C ASP A 80 4.18 14.69 -4.84
N LYS A 81 5.20 15.39 -4.27
CA LYS A 81 5.18 16.80 -3.84
C LYS A 81 4.11 17.12 -2.78
N LYS A 82 3.72 16.15 -2.01
CA LYS A 82 2.85 16.34 -0.85
C LYS A 82 3.69 16.53 0.40
N ARG A 83 3.26 17.42 1.29
CA ARG A 83 3.89 17.58 2.60
C ARG A 83 3.24 16.71 3.61
N ILE A 84 4.04 15.91 4.32
CA ILE A 84 3.61 15.09 5.45
C ILE A 84 4.45 15.45 6.68
N ARG A 85 3.80 15.48 7.84
CA ARG A 85 4.46 15.63 9.13
C ARG A 85 4.71 14.25 9.70
N VAL A 86 5.98 13.91 9.87
CA VAL A 86 6.40 12.59 10.32
C VAL A 86 6.96 12.68 11.73
N ASP A 87 6.48 11.82 12.61
CA ASP A 87 6.99 11.59 13.96
C ASP A 87 7.54 10.17 14.02
N ALA A 88 8.81 10.03 14.40
CA ALA A 88 9.51 8.77 14.42
C ALA A 88 10.34 8.57 15.70
N TYR A 89 10.74 7.35 15.95
CA TYR A 89 11.72 7.02 16.98
C TYR A 89 12.66 5.93 16.47
N ALA A 90 13.84 5.92 17.02
CA ALA A 90 14.82 4.87 16.80
C ALA A 90 15.08 4.12 18.10
N ARG A 91 15.46 2.85 17.99
CA ARG A 91 15.99 2.07 19.12
C ARG A 91 17.39 1.62 18.78
N TYR A 92 18.30 1.88 19.68
CA TYR A 92 19.70 1.49 19.53
C TYR A 92 20.22 0.72 20.75
N LYS A 93 21.35 0.08 20.56
CA LYS A 93 22.05 -0.70 21.58
C LYS A 93 23.53 -0.39 21.54
N ILE A 94 24.14 -0.28 22.70
CA ILE A 94 25.59 -0.10 22.84
C ILE A 94 26.26 -1.47 22.72
N LEU A 95 27.05 -1.67 21.65
CA LEU A 95 27.81 -2.89 21.42
C LEU A 95 29.24 -2.79 21.97
N ASN A 96 29.91 -1.67 21.71
CA ASN A 96 31.28 -1.41 22.15
C ASN A 96 31.32 -0.15 23.00
N PRO A 97 31.34 -0.31 24.35
CA PRO A 97 31.37 0.81 25.28
C PRO A 97 32.59 1.72 25.12
N LEU A 98 33.75 1.14 24.72
CA LEU A 98 34.97 1.91 24.55
C LEU A 98 34.87 2.91 23.38
N LEU A 99 34.37 2.44 22.22
CA LEU A 99 34.11 3.31 21.04
C LEU A 99 33.06 4.33 21.38
N PHE A 100 31.97 3.89 22.02
CA PHE A 100 30.89 4.78 22.45
C PHE A 100 31.43 5.94 23.32
N PHE A 101 32.21 5.63 24.34
CA PHE A 101 32.76 6.69 25.20
C PHE A 101 33.74 7.62 24.47
N LYS A 102 34.57 7.08 23.58
CA LYS A 102 35.53 7.89 22.82
C LYS A 102 34.90 8.84 21.84
N THR A 103 33.78 8.44 21.24
CA THR A 103 33.14 9.18 20.11
C THR A 103 31.92 9.99 20.53
N LEU A 104 31.13 9.45 21.45
CA LEU A 104 29.86 10.03 21.88
C LEU A 104 29.90 10.56 23.32
N THR A 105 30.82 10.07 24.13
CA THR A 105 31.07 10.50 25.50
C THR A 105 29.93 10.11 26.47
N ASP A 106 28.69 10.47 26.17
CA ASP A 106 27.50 10.23 26.99
C ASP A 106 26.29 9.85 26.17
N GLU A 107 25.23 9.36 26.84
CA GLU A 107 23.95 8.95 26.20
C GLU A 107 23.22 10.13 25.59
N THR A 108 23.27 11.31 26.18
CA THR A 108 22.57 12.51 25.66
C THR A 108 23.14 12.95 24.31
N THR A 109 24.48 12.94 24.19
CA THR A 109 25.16 13.22 22.92
C THR A 109 24.86 12.14 21.90
N ALA A 110 24.82 10.88 22.31
CA ALA A 110 24.42 9.75 21.46
C ALA A 110 23.01 9.93 20.91
N ASP A 111 22.06 10.22 21.78
CA ASP A 111 20.65 10.44 21.41
C ASP A 111 20.53 11.55 20.36
N SER A 112 21.19 12.69 20.58
CA SER A 112 21.15 13.83 19.66
C SER A 112 21.74 13.48 18.29
N ARG A 113 22.86 12.76 18.26
CA ARG A 113 23.53 12.35 17.02
C ARG A 113 22.75 11.28 16.26
N ILE A 114 22.23 10.27 16.98
CA ILE A 114 21.39 9.22 16.38
C ILE A 114 20.11 9.83 15.83
N ALA A 115 19.43 10.71 16.58
CA ALA A 115 18.26 11.43 16.10
C ALA A 115 18.53 12.19 14.80
N SER A 116 19.69 12.86 14.73
CA SER A 116 20.10 13.62 13.55
C SER A 116 20.34 12.74 12.32
N ILE A 117 21.02 11.60 12.48
CA ILE A 117 21.25 10.65 11.40
C ILE A 117 19.92 10.06 10.91
N VAL A 118 19.09 9.61 11.86
CA VAL A 118 17.78 9.04 11.53
C VAL A 118 16.88 10.07 10.83
N ALA A 119 16.88 11.32 11.29
CA ALA A 119 16.13 12.41 10.64
C ALA A 119 16.61 12.67 9.21
N SER A 120 17.93 12.61 8.97
CA SER A 120 18.49 12.78 7.62
C SER A 120 18.07 11.65 6.69
N ASN A 121 18.23 10.40 7.12
CA ASN A 121 17.84 9.23 6.34
C ASN A 121 16.32 9.13 6.13
N LEU A 122 15.54 9.54 7.14
CA LEU A 122 14.08 9.65 7.04
C LEU A 122 13.66 10.65 5.94
N ARG A 123 14.34 11.82 5.89
CA ARG A 123 14.08 12.83 4.86
C ARG A 123 14.44 12.33 3.46
N GLU A 124 15.56 11.66 3.32
CA GLU A 124 16.03 11.12 2.06
C GLU A 124 15.07 10.02 1.54
N GLU A 125 14.73 9.06 2.37
CA GLU A 125 13.87 7.93 1.97
C GLU A 125 12.43 8.38 1.66
N ILE A 126 11.86 9.28 2.47
CA ILE A 126 10.50 9.81 2.23
C ILE A 126 10.45 10.65 0.95
N ALA A 127 11.53 11.33 0.57
CA ALA A 127 11.58 12.07 -0.69
C ALA A 127 11.57 11.17 -1.93
N LEU A 128 11.96 9.90 -1.80
CA LEU A 128 11.94 8.92 -2.89
C LEU A 128 10.59 8.24 -3.05
N ASP A 129 9.80 8.13 -1.98
CA ASP A 129 8.53 7.41 -1.95
C ASP A 129 7.32 8.35 -2.07
N THR A 130 6.20 7.81 -2.55
CA THR A 130 4.92 8.52 -2.56
C THR A 130 4.27 8.50 -1.18
N GLN A 131 3.35 9.43 -0.93
CA GLN A 131 2.62 9.48 0.33
C GLN A 131 1.91 8.16 0.66
N ASP A 132 1.27 7.55 -0.33
CA ASP A 132 0.52 6.30 -0.14
C ASP A 132 1.45 5.13 0.23
N GLU A 133 2.64 5.07 -0.33
CA GLU A 133 3.66 4.07 0.00
C GLU A 133 4.19 4.22 1.43
N VAL A 134 4.44 5.45 1.87
CA VAL A 134 4.91 5.74 3.24
C VAL A 134 3.85 5.41 4.29
N ILE A 135 2.57 5.64 3.99
CA ILE A 135 1.47 5.47 4.96
C ILE A 135 0.95 4.02 5.00
N SER A 136 0.91 3.31 3.86
CA SER A 136 0.19 2.04 3.76
C SER A 136 1.08 0.82 3.46
N GLU A 137 1.22 0.46 2.21
CA GLU A 137 1.71 -0.88 1.82
C GLU A 137 3.21 -1.08 2.00
N LYS A 138 4.02 -0.03 1.79
CA LYS A 138 5.47 -0.12 1.83
C LYS A 138 6.10 0.43 3.11
N ARG A 139 5.27 0.83 4.08
CA ARG A 139 5.76 1.44 5.33
C ARG A 139 6.84 0.63 6.02
N GLU A 140 6.70 -0.69 6.06
CA GLU A 140 7.67 -1.57 6.71
C GLU A 140 8.99 -1.66 5.94
N LEU A 141 8.91 -1.65 4.60
CA LEU A 141 10.10 -1.58 3.74
C LEU A 141 10.83 -0.24 3.91
N VAL A 142 10.11 0.87 3.90
CA VAL A 142 10.67 2.22 4.14
C VAL A 142 11.39 2.26 5.48
N MET A 143 10.77 1.78 6.56
CA MET A 143 11.41 1.71 7.89
C MET A 143 12.66 0.82 7.90
N SER A 144 12.65 -0.29 7.16
CA SER A 144 13.81 -1.19 7.05
C SER A 144 14.97 -0.52 6.30
N TYR A 145 14.69 0.23 5.23
CA TYR A 145 15.70 1.00 4.50
C TYR A 145 16.30 2.11 5.37
N ILE A 146 15.45 2.87 6.07
CA ILE A 146 15.90 3.91 7.00
C ILE A 146 16.80 3.29 8.09
N THR A 147 16.41 2.14 8.65
CA THR A 147 17.22 1.44 9.65
C THR A 147 18.56 1.01 9.08
N SER A 148 18.55 0.38 7.90
CA SER A 148 19.79 -0.06 7.24
C SER A 148 20.72 1.10 6.91
N ASN A 149 20.18 2.21 6.38
CA ASN A 149 20.96 3.39 6.02
C ASN A 149 21.47 4.11 7.28
N SER A 150 20.68 4.16 8.36
CA SER A 150 21.10 4.78 9.61
C SER A 150 22.22 4.01 10.35
N ASN A 151 22.41 2.75 10.03
CA ASN A 151 23.55 1.95 10.52
C ASN A 151 24.83 2.11 9.69
N LYS A 152 24.81 2.98 8.69
CA LYS A 152 25.93 3.22 7.79
C LYS A 152 26.36 4.69 7.89
N PHE A 153 27.64 4.91 7.99
CA PHE A 153 28.23 6.24 8.07
C PHE A 153 29.05 6.52 6.79
N GLU A 154 28.73 7.60 6.10
CA GLU A 154 29.45 7.99 4.90
C GLU A 154 30.78 8.64 5.25
N ILE A 155 31.86 8.15 4.65
CA ILE A 155 33.21 8.67 4.82
C ILE A 155 33.80 9.07 3.46
N SER A 156 34.76 9.97 3.48
CA SER A 156 35.50 10.34 2.28
C SER A 156 36.41 9.20 1.80
N LYS A 157 36.76 9.20 0.51
CA LYS A 157 37.71 8.23 -0.07
C LYS A 157 39.07 8.26 0.64
N ALA A 158 39.52 9.43 1.11
CA ALA A 158 40.76 9.58 1.84
C ALA A 158 40.70 8.91 3.23
N GLU A 159 39.61 9.09 3.96
CA GLU A 159 39.38 8.43 5.24
C GLU A 159 39.22 6.92 5.09
N ALA A 160 38.53 6.46 4.03
CA ALA A 160 38.41 5.04 3.71
C ALA A 160 39.77 4.38 3.45
N SER A 161 40.71 5.09 2.82
CA SER A 161 42.08 4.61 2.57
C SER A 161 42.95 4.57 3.83
N ALA A 162 42.69 5.46 4.78
CA ALA A 162 43.42 5.57 6.05
C ALA A 162 42.86 4.65 7.14
N TYR A 163 41.73 4.00 6.91
CA TYR A 163 41.12 3.08 7.85
C TYR A 163 41.99 1.82 7.97
N ASP A 164 42.48 1.53 9.18
CA ASP A 164 43.53 0.55 9.50
C ASP A 164 43.09 -0.94 9.38
N GLY A 165 42.19 -1.24 8.53
CA GLY A 165 41.78 -2.60 8.19
C GLY A 165 41.93 -2.88 6.70
N GLY A 166 42.45 -1.92 5.92
CA GLY A 166 42.30 -1.91 4.48
C GLY A 166 40.82 -1.95 4.13
N ILE A 167 40.47 -1.74 2.89
CA ILE A 167 39.07 -1.92 2.43
C ILE A 167 38.74 -3.43 2.56
N GLY A 168 38.53 -3.88 3.80
CA GLY A 168 38.25 -5.27 4.16
C GLY A 168 36.88 -5.70 3.67
N ASN A 169 36.58 -7.00 3.77
CA ASN A 169 35.36 -7.64 3.26
C ASN A 169 34.04 -7.10 3.83
N GLU A 170 34.09 -6.20 4.83
CA GLU A 170 32.90 -5.68 5.54
C GLU A 170 32.59 -4.20 5.24
N GLN A 171 33.44 -3.51 4.47
CA GLN A 171 33.17 -2.12 4.09
C GLN A 171 32.23 -2.10 2.89
N ILE A 172 31.04 -1.61 3.12
CA ILE A 172 29.98 -1.54 2.13
C ILE A 172 30.25 -0.35 1.22
N MET A 173 30.63 -0.61 -0.02
CA MET A 173 30.71 0.41 -1.07
C MET A 173 29.36 0.47 -1.76
N ILE A 174 28.78 1.66 -1.83
CA ILE A 174 27.50 1.86 -2.49
C ILE A 174 27.70 2.61 -3.77
N TYR A 175 27.03 2.09 -4.77
CA TYR A 175 27.01 2.55 -6.12
C TYR A 175 25.66 3.21 -6.42
N THR A 176 25.68 4.48 -6.84
CA THR A 176 24.48 5.15 -7.36
C THR A 176 24.52 5.18 -8.87
N LYS A 177 23.47 4.69 -9.52
CA LYS A 177 23.26 4.93 -10.93
C LYS A 177 22.77 6.35 -11.17
N PRO A 178 23.19 7.02 -12.27
CA PRO A 178 22.90 8.42 -12.54
C PRO A 178 21.44 8.75 -12.91
N ASP A 179 20.57 7.79 -13.02
CA ASP A 179 19.16 7.98 -13.43
C ASP A 179 18.19 8.33 -12.31
N GLY A 180 18.70 8.71 -11.14
CA GLY A 180 17.91 9.32 -10.07
C GLY A 180 16.85 8.46 -9.39
N ALA A 181 16.68 7.22 -9.85
CA ALA A 181 15.63 6.30 -9.36
C ALA A 181 16.19 5.15 -8.51
N SER A 182 17.50 5.09 -8.30
CA SER A 182 18.12 3.93 -7.68
C SER A 182 18.35 4.14 -6.20
N ARG A 183 17.63 3.40 -5.39
CA ARG A 183 18.05 3.08 -4.02
C ARG A 183 19.44 2.46 -4.08
N PHE A 184 20.27 2.86 -3.12
CA PHE A 184 21.62 2.34 -2.99
C PHE A 184 21.61 0.80 -2.96
N SER A 185 22.30 0.16 -3.89
CA SER A 185 22.49 -1.28 -3.92
C SER A 185 23.90 -1.65 -3.44
N LEU A 186 23.98 -2.73 -2.66
CA LEU A 186 25.26 -3.31 -2.24
C LEU A 186 26.05 -3.78 -3.47
N ILE A 187 27.33 -3.42 -3.49
CA ILE A 187 28.24 -3.80 -4.60
C ILE A 187 28.74 -5.22 -4.39
N THR A 188 28.79 -5.97 -5.48
CA THR A 188 29.40 -7.30 -5.54
C THR A 188 30.94 -7.23 -5.42
N ALA A 189 31.59 -8.35 -5.06
CA ALA A 189 33.05 -8.40 -4.93
C ALA A 189 33.79 -8.03 -6.23
N GLU A 190 33.19 -8.27 -7.40
CA GLU A 190 33.77 -7.96 -8.71
C GLU A 190 33.73 -6.46 -9.00
N ASP A 191 32.64 -5.78 -8.64
CA ASP A 191 32.53 -4.32 -8.78
C ASP A 191 33.50 -3.58 -7.85
N LYS A 192 33.85 -4.19 -6.71
CA LYS A 192 34.79 -3.65 -5.72
C LYS A 192 36.22 -3.52 -6.31
N VAL A 193 36.65 -4.50 -7.10
CA VAL A 193 37.95 -4.45 -7.77
C VAL A 193 37.98 -3.36 -8.85
N SER A 194 36.89 -3.21 -9.58
CA SER A 194 36.75 -2.18 -10.62
C SER A 194 36.76 -0.77 -10.04
N LEU A 195 36.17 -0.57 -8.87
CA LEU A 195 36.15 0.70 -8.12
C LEU A 195 37.56 1.11 -7.64
N LEU A 196 38.32 0.13 -7.17
CA LEU A 196 39.70 0.36 -6.71
C LEU A 196 40.66 0.67 -7.85
N SER A 197 40.39 0.17 -9.06
CA SER A 197 41.24 0.38 -10.25
C SER A 197 40.92 1.63 -11.06
N ASN A 198 40.01 2.51 -10.64
CA ASN A 198 39.57 3.74 -11.32
C ASN A 198 39.00 3.50 -12.75
N VAL A 199 38.45 2.35 -13.04
CA VAL A 199 37.91 1.98 -14.37
C VAL A 199 36.42 2.29 -14.51
N LEU A 200 35.80 2.94 -13.50
CA LEU A 200 34.37 3.28 -13.55
C LEU A 200 34.08 4.47 -14.44
N PRO A 201 32.95 4.49 -15.16
CA PRO A 201 32.52 5.63 -15.94
C PRO A 201 32.37 6.90 -15.07
N ASP A 202 32.69 8.06 -15.61
CA ASP A 202 32.63 9.38 -14.95
C ASP A 202 31.23 9.76 -14.36
N THR A 203 30.21 8.98 -14.66
CA THR A 203 28.82 9.20 -14.23
C THR A 203 28.46 8.49 -12.93
N THR A 204 29.41 7.83 -12.25
CA THR A 204 29.12 7.00 -11.09
C THR A 204 29.62 7.68 -9.81
N GLU A 205 28.70 8.09 -8.95
CA GLU A 205 29.04 8.49 -7.59
C GLU A 205 29.26 7.26 -6.70
N VAL A 206 30.43 7.19 -6.11
CA VAL A 206 30.81 6.12 -5.18
C VAL A 206 30.86 6.70 -3.79
N LYS A 207 30.03 6.14 -2.90
CA LYS A 207 30.04 6.48 -1.49
C LYS A 207 30.69 5.35 -0.69
N PHE A 208 31.63 5.72 0.19
CA PHE A 208 32.25 4.77 1.10
C PHE A 208 31.48 4.78 2.41
N LEU A 209 31.00 3.62 2.83
CA LEU A 209 30.21 3.49 4.05
C LEU A 209 30.91 2.57 5.02
N ILE A 210 30.95 2.99 6.28
CA ILE A 210 31.41 2.17 7.41
C ILE A 210 30.21 1.88 8.31
N PRO A 211 30.10 0.66 8.86
CA PRO A 211 29.07 0.35 9.85
C PRO A 211 29.18 1.26 11.07
N LEU A 212 28.06 1.76 11.56
CA LEU A 212 27.98 2.68 12.70
C LEU A 212 28.59 2.05 13.98
N GLN A 213 28.46 0.73 14.11
CA GLN A 213 29.05 -0.04 15.22
C GLN A 213 30.57 0.08 15.29
N ASP A 214 31.27 0.25 14.16
CA ASP A 214 32.73 0.34 14.09
C ASP A 214 33.25 1.74 14.36
N ILE A 215 32.38 2.76 14.23
CA ILE A 215 32.74 4.16 14.49
C ILE A 215 32.27 4.59 15.89
N TRP A 216 31.01 4.32 16.21
CA TRP A 216 30.40 4.80 17.46
C TRP A 216 30.19 3.70 18.51
N GLY A 217 30.41 2.43 18.15
CA GLY A 217 30.14 1.29 19.03
C GLY A 217 28.67 1.06 19.32
N VAL A 218 27.77 1.59 18.49
CA VAL A 218 26.32 1.43 18.62
C VAL A 218 25.72 0.80 17.37
N GLU A 219 24.61 0.12 17.56
CA GLU A 219 23.79 -0.45 16.49
C GLU A 219 22.36 0.04 16.63
N ILE A 220 21.80 0.60 15.56
CA ILE A 220 20.38 0.94 15.50
C ILE A 220 19.62 -0.31 15.09
N ILE A 221 18.80 -0.83 15.99
CA ILE A 221 18.05 -2.07 15.81
C ILE A 221 16.86 -1.85 14.90
N ASP A 222 16.12 -0.78 15.13
CA ASP A 222 15.01 -0.38 14.26
C ASP A 222 14.71 1.11 14.35
N VAL A 223 14.09 1.59 13.27
CA VAL A 223 13.48 2.92 13.20
C VAL A 223 12.00 2.74 12.92
N ARG A 224 11.16 3.40 13.71
CA ARG A 224 9.69 3.29 13.59
C ARG A 224 9.05 4.66 13.44
N ILE A 225 8.23 4.79 12.42
CA ILE A 225 7.36 5.95 12.24
C ILE A 225 6.16 5.78 13.19
N LYS A 226 6.00 6.70 14.14
CA LYS A 226 4.83 6.71 15.04
C LYS A 226 3.59 7.20 14.29
N ARG A 227 3.75 8.34 13.62
CA ARG A 227 2.67 9.04 12.96
C ARG A 227 3.18 9.74 11.70
N ALA A 228 2.38 9.68 10.64
CA ALA A 228 2.61 10.42 9.41
C ALA A 228 1.27 11.09 9.02
N ASP A 229 1.18 12.38 9.27
CA ASP A 229 -0.05 13.16 9.09
C ASP A 229 0.19 14.35 8.16
N PHE A 230 -0.89 14.96 7.71
CA PHE A 230 -0.80 16.24 7.04
C PHE A 230 -0.44 17.35 8.04
N PRO A 231 0.34 18.38 7.62
CA PRO A 231 0.52 19.56 8.44
C PRO A 231 -0.81 20.27 8.73
N ASP A 232 -0.98 20.73 9.95
CA ASP A 232 -2.22 21.35 10.44
C ASP A 232 -2.72 22.50 9.54
N SER A 233 -1.79 23.22 8.88
CA SER A 233 -2.10 24.36 8.01
C SER A 233 -2.79 23.99 6.69
N VAL A 234 -2.71 22.72 6.25
CA VAL A 234 -3.27 22.27 4.96
C VAL A 234 -4.27 21.13 5.13
N GLU A 235 -4.41 20.62 6.34
CA GLU A 235 -5.23 19.46 6.66
C GLU A 235 -6.68 19.64 6.18
N SER A 236 -7.35 20.73 6.57
CA SER A 236 -8.73 21.00 6.18
C SER A 236 -8.92 21.08 4.67
N SER A 237 -8.03 21.79 3.98
CA SER A 237 -8.12 21.95 2.51
C SER A 237 -7.88 20.64 1.75
N ILE A 238 -7.05 19.74 2.29
CA ILE A 238 -6.82 18.42 1.73
C ILE A 238 -8.04 17.53 1.94
N PHE A 239 -8.62 17.53 3.14
CA PHE A 239 -9.85 16.79 3.41
C PHE A 239 -11.01 17.26 2.53
N ASP A 240 -11.22 18.56 2.38
CA ASP A 240 -12.25 19.11 1.50
C ASP A 240 -12.06 18.68 0.05
N ARG A 241 -10.82 18.69 -0.43
CA ARG A 241 -10.47 18.19 -1.77
C ARG A 241 -10.72 16.69 -1.90
N MET A 242 -10.33 15.89 -0.90
CA MET A 242 -10.58 14.45 -0.91
C MET A 242 -12.06 14.12 -0.90
N VAL A 243 -12.86 14.83 -0.10
CA VAL A 243 -14.33 14.71 -0.07
C VAL A 243 -14.91 15.04 -1.45
N ALA A 244 -14.51 16.16 -2.04
CA ALA A 244 -14.95 16.57 -3.38
C ALA A 244 -14.56 15.56 -4.47
N GLU A 245 -13.36 14.98 -4.40
CA GLU A 245 -12.90 13.94 -5.32
C GLU A 245 -13.68 12.63 -5.17
N ARG A 246 -13.90 12.19 -3.92
CA ARG A 246 -14.73 11.01 -3.63
C ARG A 246 -16.16 11.20 -4.10
N PHE A 247 -16.73 12.37 -3.88
CA PHE A 247 -18.07 12.71 -4.35
C PHE A 247 -18.14 12.67 -5.89
N ARG A 248 -17.15 13.24 -6.59
CA ARG A 248 -17.08 13.16 -8.06
C ARG A 248 -17.00 11.73 -8.57
N LYS A 249 -16.13 10.90 -7.97
CA LYS A 249 -16.02 9.47 -8.33
C LYS A 249 -17.33 8.72 -8.09
N ALA A 250 -17.97 8.93 -6.94
CA ALA A 250 -19.25 8.32 -6.63
C ALA A 250 -20.35 8.75 -7.60
N SER A 251 -20.42 10.04 -7.93
CA SER A 251 -21.36 10.57 -8.93
C SER A 251 -21.11 9.97 -10.34
N ALA A 252 -19.85 9.82 -10.74
CA ALA A 252 -19.49 9.22 -12.02
C ALA A 252 -19.92 7.74 -12.08
N PHE A 253 -19.65 6.95 -11.05
CA PHE A 253 -20.09 5.55 -10.99
C PHE A 253 -21.62 5.42 -10.96
N LYS A 254 -22.31 6.33 -10.25
CA LYS A 254 -23.76 6.37 -10.25
C LYS A 254 -24.32 6.67 -11.65
N ALA A 255 -23.78 7.68 -12.33
CA ALA A 255 -24.20 8.02 -13.67
C ALA A 255 -23.93 6.88 -14.68
N GLU A 256 -22.79 6.22 -14.59
CA GLU A 256 -22.48 5.03 -15.40
C GLU A 256 -23.46 3.88 -15.12
N GLY A 257 -23.77 3.64 -13.83
CA GLY A 257 -24.77 2.65 -13.45
C GLY A 257 -26.16 2.96 -13.99
N GLU A 258 -26.60 4.22 -13.93
CA GLU A 258 -27.88 4.66 -14.48
C GLU A 258 -27.91 4.56 -16.02
N GLN A 259 -26.79 4.84 -16.67
CA GLN A 259 -26.68 4.63 -18.11
C GLN A 259 -26.82 3.16 -18.48
N LYS A 260 -26.08 2.28 -17.83
CA LYS A 260 -26.14 0.83 -18.07
C LYS A 260 -27.54 0.25 -17.78
N ASP A 261 -28.20 0.71 -16.72
CA ASP A 261 -29.60 0.31 -16.44
C ASP A 261 -30.53 0.66 -17.58
N LYS A 262 -30.43 1.89 -18.11
CA LYS A 262 -31.22 2.33 -19.28
C LYS A 262 -30.90 1.53 -20.54
N GLU A 263 -29.63 1.25 -20.80
CA GLU A 263 -29.21 0.44 -21.95
C GLU A 263 -29.77 -0.99 -21.86
N ILE A 264 -29.63 -1.63 -20.70
CA ILE A 264 -30.14 -2.99 -20.48
C ILE A 264 -31.66 -3.01 -20.61
N ARG A 265 -32.39 -2.04 -20.03
CA ARG A 265 -33.85 -1.96 -20.15
C ARG A 265 -34.28 -1.77 -21.60
N ALA A 266 -33.66 -0.84 -22.30
CA ALA A 266 -33.99 -0.59 -23.72
C ALA A 266 -33.72 -1.82 -24.60
N GLU A 267 -32.64 -2.56 -24.34
CA GLU A 267 -32.34 -3.80 -25.06
C GLU A 267 -33.37 -4.90 -24.75
N VAL A 268 -33.75 -5.04 -23.49
CA VAL A 268 -34.78 -6.00 -23.09
C VAL A 268 -36.12 -5.65 -23.71
N ASP A 269 -36.53 -4.40 -23.63
CA ASP A 269 -37.80 -3.92 -24.25
C ASP A 269 -37.82 -4.19 -25.77
N ARG A 270 -36.70 -3.91 -26.44
CA ARG A 270 -36.53 -4.23 -27.87
C ARG A 270 -36.65 -5.74 -28.13
N LEU A 271 -36.03 -6.59 -27.32
CA LEU A 271 -36.11 -8.04 -27.47
C LEU A 271 -37.54 -8.56 -27.22
N VAL A 272 -38.23 -8.01 -26.24
CA VAL A 272 -39.61 -8.35 -25.91
C VAL A 272 -40.50 -7.98 -27.11
N GLU A 273 -40.34 -6.78 -27.66
CA GLU A 273 -41.14 -6.32 -28.85
C GLU A 273 -40.89 -7.21 -30.06
N ILE A 274 -39.63 -7.52 -30.39
CA ILE A 274 -39.28 -8.41 -31.49
C ILE A 274 -39.91 -9.81 -31.28
N THR A 275 -39.83 -10.34 -30.07
CA THR A 275 -40.36 -11.69 -29.73
C THR A 275 -41.87 -11.70 -29.86
N LEU A 276 -42.57 -10.67 -29.35
CA LEU A 276 -44.02 -10.55 -29.48
C LEU A 276 -44.49 -10.40 -30.93
N GLU A 277 -43.82 -9.55 -31.72
CA GLU A 277 -44.17 -9.37 -33.12
C GLU A 277 -43.87 -10.62 -33.95
N SER A 278 -42.78 -11.31 -33.69
CA SER A 278 -42.48 -12.62 -34.30
C SER A 278 -43.58 -13.64 -34.00
N ALA A 279 -43.96 -13.76 -32.72
CA ALA A 279 -45.03 -14.70 -32.28
C ALA A 279 -46.39 -14.31 -32.88
N ARG A 280 -46.70 -12.99 -33.00
CA ARG A 280 -47.90 -12.51 -33.67
C ARG A 280 -47.89 -12.86 -35.15
N GLY A 281 -46.75 -12.72 -35.82
CA GLY A 281 -46.52 -13.10 -37.19
C GLY A 281 -46.76 -14.62 -37.41
N GLU A 282 -46.14 -15.45 -36.60
CA GLU A 282 -46.35 -16.91 -36.63
C GLU A 282 -47.80 -17.28 -36.39
N ALA A 283 -48.47 -16.69 -35.40
CA ALA A 283 -49.87 -16.90 -35.14
C ALA A 283 -50.78 -16.49 -36.30
N ALA A 284 -50.45 -15.39 -37.02
CA ALA A 284 -51.17 -14.98 -38.18
C ALA A 284 -51.00 -15.98 -39.35
N VAL A 285 -49.78 -16.46 -39.56
CA VAL A 285 -49.51 -17.51 -40.57
C VAL A 285 -50.26 -18.80 -40.24
N LEU A 286 -50.20 -19.31 -39.03
CA LEU A 286 -50.92 -20.50 -38.60
C LEU A 286 -52.44 -20.33 -38.74
N ARG A 287 -52.97 -19.14 -38.41
CA ARG A 287 -54.40 -18.84 -38.60
C ARG A 287 -54.77 -18.82 -40.08
N GLY A 288 -53.91 -18.20 -40.90
CA GLY A 288 -54.13 -18.20 -42.36
C GLY A 288 -54.05 -19.58 -42.98
N GLU A 289 -53.14 -20.44 -42.51
CA GLU A 289 -53.08 -21.85 -42.92
C GLU A 289 -54.33 -22.64 -42.46
N GLY A 290 -54.80 -22.42 -41.24
CA GLY A 290 -56.02 -23.00 -40.72
C GLY A 290 -57.27 -22.54 -41.53
N GLU A 291 -57.37 -21.27 -41.80
CA GLU A 291 -58.44 -20.70 -42.64
C GLU A 291 -58.39 -21.30 -44.06
N LYS A 292 -57.21 -21.40 -44.65
CA LYS A 292 -57.04 -22.03 -45.98
C LYS A 292 -57.52 -23.49 -45.94
N LEU A 293 -57.07 -24.29 -44.97
CA LEU A 293 -57.51 -25.68 -44.85
C LEU A 293 -59.00 -25.81 -44.65
N ALA A 294 -59.62 -24.92 -43.89
CA ALA A 294 -61.07 -24.89 -43.70
C ALA A 294 -61.79 -24.52 -45.01
N ILE A 295 -61.29 -23.54 -45.77
CA ILE A 295 -61.85 -23.16 -47.06
C ILE A 295 -61.68 -24.30 -48.08
N ASP A 296 -60.48 -24.90 -48.13
CA ASP A 296 -60.22 -26.02 -49.05
C ASP A 296 -61.12 -27.21 -48.78
N ALA A 297 -61.29 -27.58 -47.50
CA ALA A 297 -62.19 -28.67 -47.08
C ALA A 297 -63.66 -28.35 -47.39
N LEU A 298 -64.05 -27.09 -47.17
CA LEU A 298 -65.39 -26.65 -47.52
C LEU A 298 -65.60 -26.68 -49.04
N ALA A 299 -64.64 -26.16 -49.81
CA ALA A 299 -64.69 -26.15 -51.27
C ALA A 299 -64.75 -27.57 -51.85
N GLU A 300 -63.96 -28.48 -51.31
CA GLU A 300 -64.00 -29.91 -51.67
C GLU A 300 -65.40 -30.53 -51.37
N ALA A 301 -65.98 -30.24 -50.24
CA ALA A 301 -67.29 -30.73 -49.85
C ALA A 301 -68.41 -30.19 -50.79
N LEU A 302 -68.31 -28.89 -51.08
CA LEU A 302 -69.26 -28.22 -51.92
C LEU A 302 -69.16 -28.55 -53.45
N SER A 303 -67.93 -28.94 -53.88
CA SER A 303 -67.68 -29.40 -55.24
C SER A 303 -68.37 -30.75 -55.62
N LYS A 304 -68.80 -31.47 -54.58
CA LYS A 304 -69.50 -32.78 -54.76
C LYS A 304 -70.90 -32.59 -55.33
N ASP A 305 -71.54 -31.48 -55.03
CA ASP A 305 -72.86 -31.09 -55.65
C ASP A 305 -72.95 -29.55 -55.80
N PRO A 306 -72.43 -29.00 -56.89
CA PRO A 306 -72.42 -27.57 -57.13
C PRO A 306 -73.82 -26.96 -57.30
N GLU A 307 -74.77 -27.72 -57.83
CA GLU A 307 -76.15 -27.24 -58.07
C GLU A 307 -76.87 -27.07 -56.73
N PHE A 308 -76.74 -28.04 -55.84
CA PHE A 308 -77.29 -27.94 -54.49
C PHE A 308 -76.66 -26.80 -53.68
N TYR A 309 -75.38 -26.57 -53.82
CA TYR A 309 -74.71 -25.45 -53.14
C TYR A 309 -75.23 -24.11 -53.70
N GLY A 310 -75.31 -24.00 -55.02
CA GLY A 310 -75.89 -22.82 -55.69
C GLY A 310 -77.27 -22.49 -55.18
N PHE A 311 -78.08 -23.52 -55.03
CA PHE A 311 -79.44 -23.40 -54.48
C PHE A 311 -79.44 -22.90 -53.03
N VAL A 312 -78.68 -23.53 -52.11
CA VAL A 312 -78.62 -23.11 -50.72
C VAL A 312 -78.06 -21.72 -50.57
N ARG A 313 -77.04 -21.36 -51.35
CA ARG A 313 -76.42 -20.01 -51.34
C ARG A 313 -77.29 -18.92 -51.83
N SER A 314 -78.10 -19.24 -52.84
CA SER A 314 -79.11 -18.26 -53.37
C SER A 314 -80.20 -18.05 -52.32
N LEU A 315 -80.66 -19.07 -51.61
CA LEU A 315 -81.61 -18.91 -50.51
C LEU A 315 -81.09 -18.06 -49.36
N GLU A 316 -79.80 -18.29 -48.89
CA GLU A 316 -79.17 -17.44 -47.89
C GLU A 316 -79.02 -15.99 -48.37
N ALA A 317 -78.66 -15.79 -49.64
CA ALA A 317 -78.56 -14.47 -50.23
C ALA A 317 -79.90 -13.77 -50.25
N TYR A 318 -80.95 -14.53 -50.55
CA TYR A 318 -82.34 -14.00 -50.53
C TYR A 318 -82.75 -13.66 -49.10
N GLU A 319 -82.46 -14.46 -48.10
CA GLU A 319 -82.79 -14.16 -46.74
C GLU A 319 -82.10 -12.88 -46.24
N SER A 320 -80.77 -12.77 -46.52
CA SER A 320 -80.00 -11.62 -46.13
C SER A 320 -80.28 -10.32 -46.87
N SER A 321 -80.53 -10.44 -48.17
CA SER A 321 -80.67 -9.27 -49.04
C SER A 321 -82.13 -8.77 -49.14
N LEU A 322 -83.13 -9.70 -48.98
CA LEU A 322 -84.56 -9.35 -49.16
C LEU A 322 -85.25 -9.02 -47.85
N ALA A 323 -84.65 -9.29 -46.70
CA ALA A 323 -85.18 -9.01 -45.37
C ALA A 323 -85.55 -7.50 -45.26
N GLY A 324 -86.82 -7.17 -45.24
CA GLY A 324 -87.34 -5.82 -45.08
C GLY A 324 -87.33 -4.95 -46.33
N SER A 325 -87.05 -5.50 -47.53
CA SER A 325 -87.04 -4.80 -48.76
C SER A 325 -88.27 -5.10 -49.55
N THR A 326 -88.84 -4.10 -50.21
CA THR A 326 -89.89 -4.30 -51.24
C THR A 326 -89.20 -4.37 -52.60
N ILE A 327 -89.24 -5.52 -53.24
CA ILE A 327 -88.55 -5.77 -54.50
C ILE A 327 -89.60 -5.90 -55.59
N ILE A 328 -89.42 -5.20 -56.70
CA ILE A 328 -90.19 -5.35 -57.90
C ILE A 328 -89.31 -6.15 -58.88
N LEU A 329 -89.74 -7.37 -59.21
CA LEU A 329 -89.03 -8.29 -60.04
C LEU A 329 -89.79 -8.59 -61.30
N ASP A 330 -89.06 -8.79 -62.42
CA ASP A 330 -89.63 -9.33 -63.67
C ASP A 330 -89.88 -10.83 -63.53
N PRO A 331 -90.94 -11.40 -64.06
CA PRO A 331 -91.16 -12.84 -63.98
C PRO A 331 -90.03 -13.72 -64.52
N ASP A 332 -89.24 -13.21 -65.49
CA ASP A 332 -88.06 -13.90 -66.06
C ASP A 332 -86.77 -13.60 -65.32
N SER A 333 -86.80 -13.07 -64.06
CA SER A 333 -85.65 -12.77 -63.31
C SER A 333 -84.93 -14.03 -62.84
N GLU A 334 -83.60 -14.07 -62.97
CA GLU A 334 -82.75 -15.17 -62.45
C GLU A 334 -82.94 -15.47 -60.93
N LEU A 335 -83.60 -14.56 -60.24
CA LEU A 335 -83.95 -14.76 -58.81
C LEU A 335 -84.97 -15.89 -58.64
N PHE A 336 -85.80 -16.18 -59.61
CA PHE A 336 -86.80 -17.22 -59.58
C PHE A 336 -86.33 -18.56 -60.16
N GLN A 337 -85.11 -18.64 -60.69
CA GLN A 337 -84.57 -19.81 -61.35
C GLN A 337 -84.80 -21.11 -60.59
N TYR A 338 -84.62 -21.11 -59.29
CA TYR A 338 -84.81 -22.29 -58.42
C TYR A 338 -86.25 -22.47 -57.92
N LEU A 339 -87.12 -21.46 -58.14
CA LEU A 339 -88.54 -21.56 -57.79
C LEU A 339 -89.40 -22.06 -58.98
N GLU A 340 -88.91 -21.86 -60.18
CA GLU A 340 -89.61 -22.30 -61.37
C GLU A 340 -89.35 -23.81 -61.72
N THR A 341 -88.22 -24.35 -61.34
CA THR A 341 -87.76 -25.69 -61.77
C THR A 341 -88.54 -26.81 -61.13
N TYR A 342 -89.38 -26.61 -60.10
CA TYR A 342 -90.19 -27.63 -59.46
C TYR A 342 -91.64 -27.78 -59.98
N SER A 343 -91.87 -27.37 -61.15
CA SER A 343 -93.13 -27.57 -61.82
C SER A 343 -93.00 -28.58 -62.99
N LYS A 344 -92.58 -29.79 -62.72
CA LYS A 344 -92.87 -30.96 -63.52
C LYS A 344 -92.99 -32.25 -62.67
#